data_ff345d8dd077ee6b5fc5db619fd8734d
#
_entry.id   ff345d8dd077ee6b5fc5db619fd8734d
#
_cell.length_a   1.000
_cell.length_b   1.000
_cell.length_c   1.000
_cell.angle_alpha   90.00
_cell.angle_beta   90.00
_cell.angle_gamma   90.00
#
_symmetry.space_group_name_H-M   'P 1'
#
loop_
_entity.id
_entity.type
_entity.pdbx_description
1 polymer ?
#
loop_
_entity_poly.entity_id
_entity_poly.type
_entity_poly.pdbx_seq_one_letter_code
_entity_poly.pdbx_strand_id
1 'polypeptide(L)'
;MLGKIPRRRFVGDAVAVSLGSLVPRLVGAATGGTRRMTVLADEEIGTVRPEFHGHFAEHLGSCVYGGLWVGKNSPVPNISGYRRQAVEYLKELGIPVLRWPGGCYADDYHWRDGIGPAESRPKRVNIHWGGYVEDGSFGTHEFIGLCRLIGAEPYLAGNVGSGSPQEMRDWIEYCNMPSGSTLADERIKNGATEPFRVRYWGVGNETWGCGGWMRPEVYADHYRQFSVYLRKYGGTERFLIASGPNGNDTRWSRKFMDTLEGGKPEGISMHYYEGGEDHPLHFTEEHLKKQLAVFSRVEDAIVQQRSLFDSYREGRQIALVLDEWGVWDRIAEEDEKKFGKLWQQSTMRSAAAAGLGLNIFNRQADKLYMCNIAQIVNVLQSLLLTDGPEGKQSIRTTTYHAFALFKAHRGNSAVKVETDSAISDREKPSLDLSVSASTKNGLVLLSLVNPLPDEDLEIQCALRGTTAKNARALLLHDPDWNASNSFDAPDRVVPKPHPVRVEGSTVRLDLPRMSVATVTLTP
;
A
#
# COMPACT_ATOMS: atom_id res chain seq x y z
N MET A 1 45.80 -5.31 60.30
CA MET A 1 45.52 -6.60 60.96
C MET A 1 44.88 -7.47 59.89
N LEU A 2 45.68 -8.31 59.16
CA LEU A 2 45.96 -9.70 59.42
C LEU A 2 44.66 -10.49 59.74
N GLY A 3 44.24 -11.40 59.00
CA GLY A 3 44.72 -12.55 58.23
C GLY A 3 43.50 -13.41 57.91
N LYS A 4 43.45 -14.27 57.07
CA LYS A 4 44.09 -15.55 56.77
C LYS A 4 43.30 -16.22 55.63
N ILE A 5 44.01 -16.65 54.61
CA ILE A 5 43.62 -17.66 53.63
C ILE A 5 43.79 -19.05 54.26
N PRO A 6 43.02 -20.06 53.94
CA PRO A 6 43.66 -21.31 53.52
C PRO A 6 43.05 -22.00 52.26
N ARG A 7 43.93 -22.34 51.39
CA ARG A 7 44.36 -23.57 50.72
C ARG A 7 43.31 -24.58 50.20
N ARG A 8 43.45 -24.70 48.90
CA ARG A 8 43.21 -25.82 47.94
C ARG A 8 43.04 -27.24 48.52
N ARG A 9 42.07 -27.94 47.92
CA ARG A 9 42.21 -29.37 47.58
C ARG A 9 41.71 -29.57 46.13
N PHE A 10 42.64 -30.14 45.31
CA PHE A 10 42.37 -30.78 44.03
C PHE A 10 41.75 -32.15 44.29
N VAL A 11 40.63 -32.47 43.60
CA VAL A 11 40.29 -33.87 43.31
C VAL A 11 39.85 -33.83 41.84
N GLY A 12 40.59 -34.59 41.02
CA GLY A 12 40.20 -34.83 39.63
C GLY A 12 39.09 -35.84 39.53
N ASP A 13 38.24 -35.65 38.60
CA ASP A 13 37.37 -36.71 38.14
C ASP A 13 37.07 -36.61 36.64
N ALA A 14 36.90 -37.77 36.07
CA ALA A 14 36.96 -38.13 34.70
C ALA A 14 35.94 -37.47 33.77
N VAL A 15 36.39 -37.12 32.58
CA VAL A 15 35.58 -36.72 31.44
C VAL A 15 34.82 -37.97 30.93
N ALA A 16 33.52 -38.03 31.17
CA ALA A 16 32.61 -38.93 30.45
C ALA A 16 32.00 -38.15 29.26
N VAL A 17 32.46 -38.46 28.06
CA VAL A 17 31.84 -38.00 26.81
C VAL A 17 30.56 -38.80 26.61
N SER A 18 29.42 -38.21 26.92
CA SER A 18 28.14 -38.74 26.52
C SER A 18 27.82 -38.23 25.09
N LEU A 19 27.79 -39.15 24.14
CA LEU A 19 27.18 -38.95 22.82
C LEU A 19 25.68 -38.76 23.02
N GLY A 20 25.27 -37.48 23.09
CA GLY A 20 23.86 -37.09 23.03
C GLY A 20 23.35 -37.26 21.61
N SER A 21 22.51 -38.25 21.40
CA SER A 21 21.72 -38.42 20.18
C SER A 21 20.90 -37.16 19.91
N LEU A 22 21.16 -36.50 18.77
CA LEU A 22 20.30 -35.47 18.19
C LEU A 22 18.97 -36.10 17.80
N VAL A 23 18.00 -36.11 18.72
CA VAL A 23 16.62 -36.31 18.38
C VAL A 23 16.11 -35.00 17.76
N PRO A 24 15.60 -35.01 16.51
CA PRO A 24 14.98 -33.79 15.98
C PRO A 24 13.82 -33.43 16.91
N ARG A 25 13.84 -32.21 17.45
CA ARG A 25 12.70 -31.65 18.14
C ARG A 25 11.52 -31.66 17.17
N LEU A 26 10.57 -32.53 17.41
CA LEU A 26 9.23 -32.44 16.86
C LEU A 26 8.75 -30.99 17.11
N VAL A 27 8.49 -30.27 16.05
CA VAL A 27 7.76 -28.99 16.11
C VAL A 27 6.48 -29.30 16.88
N GLY A 28 6.28 -28.62 18.00
CA GLY A 28 5.11 -28.81 18.83
C GLY A 28 3.85 -28.64 18.00
N ALA A 29 2.89 -29.52 18.17
CA ALA A 29 1.58 -29.38 17.56
C ALA A 29 1.02 -27.98 17.91
N ALA A 30 0.47 -27.29 16.90
CA ALA A 30 -0.20 -26.02 17.09
C ALA A 30 -1.24 -26.19 18.21
N THR A 31 -1.22 -25.25 19.18
CA THR A 31 -2.19 -25.26 20.29
C THR A 31 -3.51 -24.59 19.91
N GLY A 32 -3.63 -24.13 18.63
CA GLY A 32 -4.78 -23.40 18.10
C GLY A 32 -5.75 -24.27 17.30
N GLY A 33 -6.87 -23.66 16.93
CA GLY A 33 -7.95 -24.31 16.20
C GLY A 33 -7.56 -24.64 14.76
N THR A 34 -8.11 -25.75 14.25
CA THR A 34 -8.02 -26.08 12.82
C THR A 34 -8.99 -25.18 12.04
N ARG A 35 -8.50 -24.53 10.97
CA ARG A 35 -9.33 -23.79 10.01
C ARG A 35 -9.40 -24.56 8.70
N ARG A 36 -10.60 -24.88 8.27
CA ARG A 36 -10.85 -25.58 7.01
C ARG A 36 -11.28 -24.58 5.94
N MET A 37 -10.78 -24.78 4.74
CA MET A 37 -11.15 -23.96 3.60
C MET A 37 -11.21 -24.81 2.33
N THR A 38 -11.90 -24.32 1.31
CA THR A 38 -11.95 -24.92 -0.02
C THR A 38 -11.70 -23.83 -1.07
N VAL A 39 -10.67 -24.03 -1.88
CA VAL A 39 -10.45 -23.20 -3.09
C VAL A 39 -11.32 -23.75 -4.21
N LEU A 40 -12.13 -22.90 -4.80
CA LEU A 40 -13.01 -23.20 -5.92
C LEU A 40 -12.36 -22.66 -7.19
N ALA A 41 -11.41 -23.41 -7.75
CA ALA A 41 -10.56 -22.95 -8.84
C ALA A 41 -11.31 -22.68 -10.17
N ASP A 42 -12.51 -23.20 -10.28
CA ASP A 42 -13.46 -23.04 -11.37
C ASP A 42 -14.48 -21.89 -11.15
N GLU A 43 -14.45 -21.22 -9.99
CA GLU A 43 -15.31 -20.08 -9.67
C GLU A 43 -14.50 -18.77 -9.68
N GLU A 44 -14.34 -18.19 -10.87
CA GLU A 44 -13.64 -16.91 -11.03
C GLU A 44 -14.47 -15.75 -10.47
N ILE A 45 -13.77 -14.82 -9.78
CA ILE A 45 -14.33 -13.55 -9.30
C ILE A 45 -14.01 -12.43 -10.30
N GLY A 46 -12.77 -12.35 -10.74
CA GLY A 46 -12.26 -11.31 -11.63
C GLY A 46 -10.74 -11.33 -11.70
N THR A 47 -10.16 -10.41 -12.47
CA THR A 47 -8.70 -10.29 -12.56
C THR A 47 -8.13 -9.54 -11.37
N VAL A 48 -7.12 -10.11 -10.71
CA VAL A 48 -6.30 -9.37 -9.74
C VAL A 48 -5.47 -8.34 -10.51
N ARG A 49 -6.00 -7.14 -10.60
CA ARG A 49 -5.35 -6.06 -11.35
C ARG A 49 -4.01 -5.69 -10.71
N PRO A 50 -2.95 -5.45 -11.50
CA PRO A 50 -1.68 -4.95 -10.94
C PRO A 50 -1.88 -3.70 -10.09
N GLU A 51 -2.82 -2.83 -10.46
CA GLU A 51 -3.12 -1.55 -9.81
C GLU A 51 -3.68 -1.72 -8.38
N PHE A 52 -4.07 -2.93 -7.93
CA PHE A 52 -4.38 -3.19 -6.52
C PHE A 52 -3.17 -3.05 -5.60
N HIS A 53 -1.98 -3.09 -6.19
CA HIS A 53 -0.70 -2.90 -5.50
C HIS A 53 -0.11 -1.52 -5.79
N GLY A 54 -0.95 -0.52 -6.01
CA GLY A 54 -0.55 0.86 -6.21
C GLY A 54 -0.03 1.53 -4.95
N HIS A 55 0.61 2.66 -5.14
CA HIS A 55 1.22 3.43 -4.06
C HIS A 55 0.96 4.91 -4.23
N PHE A 56 1.21 5.64 -3.15
CA PHE A 56 0.97 7.05 -3.04
C PHE A 56 2.19 7.77 -2.49
N ALA A 57 2.53 8.91 -3.07
CA ALA A 57 3.57 9.83 -2.63
C ALA A 57 2.99 11.24 -2.53
N GLU A 58 3.25 11.90 -1.42
CA GLU A 58 2.81 13.26 -1.17
C GLU A 58 3.97 14.13 -0.73
N HIS A 59 3.91 15.43 -1.02
CA HIS A 59 4.74 16.44 -0.38
C HIS A 59 4.33 16.58 1.09
N LEU A 60 4.69 15.57 1.87
CA LEU A 60 4.40 15.43 3.30
C LEU A 60 5.62 14.84 4.01
N GLY A 61 6.06 15.51 5.08
CA GLY A 61 7.21 15.04 5.85
C GLY A 61 8.42 14.77 4.97
N SER A 62 8.98 13.60 5.11
CA SER A 62 10.12 13.15 4.31
C SER A 62 9.75 12.10 3.25
N CYS A 63 8.52 12.10 2.74
CA CYS A 63 8.15 11.17 1.66
C CYS A 63 8.86 11.54 0.35
N VAL A 64 8.73 12.78 -0.10
CA VAL A 64 9.39 13.26 -1.32
C VAL A 64 10.81 13.72 -1.00
N TYR A 65 10.97 14.84 -0.30
CA TYR A 65 12.29 15.38 0.03
C TYR A 65 12.95 14.59 1.17
N GLY A 66 14.17 14.12 0.90
CA GLY A 66 14.91 13.25 1.83
C GLY A 66 14.50 11.78 1.78
N GLY A 67 13.32 11.47 1.29
CA GLY A 67 12.87 10.10 1.03
C GLY A 67 13.16 9.65 -0.40
N LEU A 68 12.27 9.98 -1.33
CA LEU A 68 12.45 9.66 -2.76
C LEU A 68 13.51 10.52 -3.44
N TRP A 69 13.54 11.81 -3.12
CA TRP A 69 14.38 12.82 -3.75
C TRP A 69 15.36 13.43 -2.76
N VAL A 70 16.64 13.34 -3.09
CA VAL A 70 17.74 13.91 -2.30
C VAL A 70 18.47 15.02 -3.05
N GLY A 71 18.13 15.25 -4.32
CA GLY A 71 18.79 16.22 -5.18
C GLY A 71 20.04 15.66 -5.87
N LYS A 72 20.31 16.19 -7.08
CA LYS A 72 21.38 15.69 -7.95
C LYS A 72 22.78 15.80 -7.34
N ASN A 73 23.00 16.83 -6.53
CA ASN A 73 24.29 17.15 -5.91
C ASN A 73 24.43 16.64 -4.47
N SER A 74 23.47 15.84 -3.99
CA SER A 74 23.48 15.28 -2.65
C SER A 74 24.65 14.30 -2.46
N PRO A 75 25.29 14.27 -1.27
CA PRO A 75 26.26 13.24 -0.91
C PRO A 75 25.58 11.87 -0.66
N VAL A 76 24.28 11.82 -0.53
CA VAL A 76 23.50 10.59 -0.45
C VAL A 76 23.58 9.86 -1.80
N PRO A 77 23.87 8.54 -1.84
CA PRO A 77 23.91 7.79 -3.08
C PRO A 77 22.61 7.94 -3.86
N ASN A 78 22.71 8.49 -5.08
CA ASN A 78 21.54 8.80 -5.89
C ASN A 78 21.71 8.46 -7.38
N ILE A 79 20.59 8.42 -8.07
CA ILE A 79 20.48 8.30 -9.53
C ILE A 79 19.81 9.58 -10.02
N SER A 80 20.58 10.54 -10.50
CA SER A 80 20.07 11.83 -10.99
C SER A 80 19.20 12.59 -9.96
N GLY A 81 19.47 12.42 -8.67
CA GLY A 81 18.74 13.05 -7.57
C GLY A 81 17.76 12.13 -6.84
N TYR A 82 17.37 11.01 -7.40
CA TYR A 82 16.55 10.02 -6.72
C TYR A 82 17.41 9.15 -5.79
N ARG A 83 16.97 8.93 -4.56
CA ARG A 83 17.68 8.06 -3.60
C ARG A 83 17.86 6.66 -4.20
N ARG A 84 19.11 6.27 -4.47
CA ARG A 84 19.46 5.04 -5.20
C ARG A 84 18.83 3.79 -4.58
N GLN A 85 19.03 3.57 -3.30
CA GLN A 85 18.55 2.37 -2.62
C GLN A 85 17.01 2.27 -2.60
N ALA A 86 16.32 3.42 -2.47
CA ALA A 86 14.86 3.45 -2.59
C ALA A 86 14.42 3.04 -4.00
N VAL A 87 15.03 3.59 -5.04
CA VAL A 87 14.75 3.22 -6.43
C VAL A 87 14.97 1.71 -6.68
N GLU A 88 16.07 1.16 -6.19
CA GLU A 88 16.40 -0.27 -6.34
C GLU A 88 15.33 -1.17 -5.71
N TYR A 89 14.92 -0.87 -4.47
CA TYR A 89 13.87 -1.63 -3.79
C TYR A 89 12.49 -1.48 -4.47
N LEU A 90 12.12 -0.28 -4.88
CA LEU A 90 10.85 -0.05 -5.56
C LEU A 90 10.80 -0.73 -6.94
N LYS A 91 11.93 -0.75 -7.65
CA LYS A 91 12.06 -1.47 -8.92
C LYS A 91 11.99 -2.99 -8.72
N GLU A 92 12.63 -3.53 -7.67
CA GLU A 92 12.53 -4.94 -7.30
C GLU A 92 11.09 -5.34 -6.99
N LEU A 93 10.36 -4.52 -6.23
CA LEU A 93 8.95 -4.76 -5.92
C LEU A 93 8.06 -4.62 -7.16
N GLY A 94 8.43 -3.75 -8.10
CA GLY A 94 7.67 -3.48 -9.31
C GLY A 94 6.38 -2.74 -9.01
N ILE A 95 6.48 -1.44 -8.79
CA ILE A 95 5.33 -0.57 -8.48
C ILE A 95 4.47 -0.40 -9.73
N PRO A 96 3.18 -0.80 -9.73
CA PRO A 96 2.36 -0.72 -10.93
C PRO A 96 1.84 0.69 -11.21
N VAL A 97 1.51 1.46 -10.18
CA VAL A 97 1.03 2.84 -10.28
C VAL A 97 1.51 3.64 -9.08
N LEU A 98 1.86 4.89 -9.31
CA LEU A 98 2.24 5.85 -8.28
C LEU A 98 1.44 7.13 -8.42
N ARG A 99 0.70 7.50 -7.36
CA ARG A 99 -0.09 8.73 -7.25
C ARG A 99 0.75 9.84 -6.62
N TRP A 100 0.67 11.06 -7.17
CA TRP A 100 1.38 12.27 -6.74
C TRP A 100 0.62 13.53 -7.28
N PRO A 101 0.74 14.76 -6.76
CA PRO A 101 1.70 15.25 -5.76
C PRO A 101 1.20 15.14 -4.31
N GLY A 102 0.01 14.68 -4.09
CA GLY A 102 -0.59 14.58 -2.79
C GLY A 102 -1.97 13.93 -2.83
N GLY A 103 -2.44 13.79 -1.71
CA GLY A 103 -3.48 14.07 -0.77
C GLY A 103 -3.81 15.56 -0.66
N CYS A 104 -3.84 16.05 0.56
CA CYS A 104 -4.19 17.45 0.80
C CYS A 104 -3.33 18.44 0.02
N TYR A 105 -2.05 18.12 -0.16
CA TYR A 105 -1.15 19.00 -0.92
C TYR A 105 -1.54 19.16 -2.39
N ALA A 106 -2.24 18.18 -2.99
CA ALA A 106 -2.68 18.28 -4.38
C ALA A 106 -3.57 19.50 -4.65
N ASP A 107 -4.43 19.85 -3.69
CA ASP A 107 -5.38 20.97 -3.82
C ASP A 107 -4.79 22.35 -3.48
N ASP A 108 -3.48 22.39 -3.18
CA ASP A 108 -2.66 23.63 -3.05
C ASP A 108 -1.47 23.64 -4.03
N TYR A 109 -1.24 22.56 -4.77
CA TYR A 109 -0.13 22.42 -5.71
C TYR A 109 -0.44 23.06 -7.06
N HIS A 110 0.37 24.05 -7.45
CA HIS A 110 0.35 24.65 -8.77
C HIS A 110 1.45 24.05 -9.65
N TRP A 111 1.09 23.22 -10.61
CA TRP A 111 2.03 22.41 -11.40
C TRP A 111 3.10 23.21 -12.15
N ARG A 112 2.79 24.47 -12.51
CA ARG A 112 3.75 25.36 -13.15
C ARG A 112 4.92 25.74 -12.24
N ASP A 113 4.72 25.70 -10.93
CA ASP A 113 5.78 25.93 -9.95
C ASP A 113 6.81 24.78 -9.93
N GLY A 114 6.44 23.61 -10.44
CA GLY A 114 7.28 22.41 -10.51
C GLY A 114 7.90 22.12 -11.88
N ILE A 115 7.95 23.09 -12.80
CA ILE A 115 8.56 22.92 -14.13
C ILE A 115 9.65 23.94 -14.42
N GLY A 116 10.41 23.75 -15.50
CA GLY A 116 11.56 24.60 -15.83
C GLY A 116 12.79 24.34 -14.94
N PRO A 117 13.80 25.25 -15.00
CA PRO A 117 15.02 25.11 -14.21
C PRO A 117 14.72 25.14 -12.70
N ALA A 118 15.21 24.13 -11.96
CA ALA A 118 14.89 23.98 -10.54
C ALA A 118 15.27 25.19 -9.68
N GLU A 119 16.38 25.83 -10.01
CA GLU A 119 16.89 27.02 -9.30
C GLU A 119 16.01 28.27 -9.45
N SER A 120 15.13 28.29 -10.45
CA SER A 120 14.21 29.41 -10.71
C SER A 120 12.77 29.12 -10.26
N ARG A 121 12.51 27.91 -9.76
CA ARG A 121 11.17 27.55 -9.30
C ARG A 121 10.80 28.28 -8.00
N PRO A 122 9.55 28.71 -7.83
CA PRO A 122 9.13 29.37 -6.61
C PRO A 122 9.14 28.38 -5.43
N LYS A 123 9.41 28.94 -4.24
CA LYS A 123 9.29 28.21 -2.98
C LYS A 123 7.93 28.48 -2.37
N ARG A 124 7.26 27.45 -1.89
CA ARG A 124 5.92 27.55 -1.31
C ARG A 124 5.90 27.04 0.13
N VAL A 125 5.09 27.67 0.96
CA VAL A 125 4.80 27.15 2.31
C VAL A 125 3.78 26.03 2.18
N ASN A 126 4.09 24.84 2.69
CA ASN A 126 3.15 23.74 2.76
C ASN A 126 2.19 23.97 3.93
N ILE A 127 0.99 24.47 3.63
CA ILE A 127 0.01 24.87 4.65
C ILE A 127 -0.67 23.68 5.34
N HIS A 128 -0.64 22.50 4.71
CA HIS A 128 -1.32 21.32 5.22
C HIS A 128 -0.46 20.54 6.22
N TRP A 129 0.86 20.51 6.01
CA TRP A 129 1.71 19.53 6.67
C TRP A 129 2.83 20.13 7.55
N GLY A 130 2.55 21.25 8.22
CA GLY A 130 3.44 21.78 9.23
C GLY A 130 4.15 23.08 8.87
N GLY A 131 3.78 23.72 7.77
CA GLY A 131 4.25 25.07 7.42
C GLY A 131 5.71 25.16 6.98
N TYR A 132 6.34 24.03 6.63
CA TYR A 132 7.68 24.05 6.07
C TYR A 132 7.66 24.51 4.60
N VAL A 133 8.83 24.89 4.11
CA VAL A 133 8.97 25.45 2.76
C VAL A 133 9.33 24.33 1.78
N GLU A 134 8.45 24.10 0.81
CA GLU A 134 8.73 23.29 -0.37
C GLU A 134 9.65 24.08 -1.31
N ASP A 135 10.77 23.48 -1.73
CA ASP A 135 11.76 24.17 -2.55
C ASP A 135 11.49 24.08 -4.07
N GLY A 136 10.46 23.33 -4.46
CA GLY A 136 10.07 23.13 -5.85
C GLY A 136 11.03 22.26 -6.66
N SER A 137 12.09 21.69 -6.08
CA SER A 137 13.10 20.91 -6.82
C SER A 137 12.60 19.56 -7.35
N PHE A 138 11.46 19.08 -6.83
CA PHE A 138 10.77 17.91 -7.32
C PHE A 138 9.39 18.29 -7.88
N GLY A 139 9.22 18.19 -9.18
CA GLY A 139 7.99 18.54 -9.89
C GLY A 139 7.62 17.49 -10.93
N THR A 140 6.85 17.91 -11.94
CA THR A 140 6.30 16.99 -12.97
C THR A 140 7.38 16.15 -13.64
N HIS A 141 8.49 16.77 -14.07
CA HIS A 141 9.57 16.04 -14.78
C HIS A 141 10.27 15.03 -13.88
N GLU A 142 10.53 15.40 -12.64
CA GLU A 142 11.16 14.54 -11.65
C GLU A 142 10.22 13.39 -11.27
N PHE A 143 8.93 13.65 -11.10
CA PHE A 143 7.96 12.60 -10.82
C PHE A 143 7.84 11.59 -11.97
N ILE A 144 7.68 12.05 -13.20
CA ILE A 144 7.62 11.19 -14.39
C ILE A 144 8.94 10.42 -14.57
N GLY A 145 10.07 11.07 -14.31
CA GLY A 145 11.38 10.42 -14.33
C GLY A 145 11.47 9.26 -13.32
N LEU A 146 10.97 9.47 -12.10
CA LEU A 146 10.88 8.41 -11.09
C LEU A 146 9.99 7.26 -11.57
N CYS A 147 8.78 7.56 -12.05
CA CYS A 147 7.86 6.53 -12.55
C CYS A 147 8.49 5.67 -13.63
N ARG A 148 9.17 6.28 -14.61
CA ARG A 148 9.89 5.55 -15.67
C ARG A 148 11.03 4.71 -15.11
N LEU A 149 11.77 5.23 -14.13
CA LEU A 149 12.90 4.55 -13.53
C LEU A 149 12.48 3.28 -12.76
N ILE A 150 11.32 3.32 -12.07
CA ILE A 150 10.78 2.19 -11.30
C ILE A 150 9.76 1.35 -12.07
N GLY A 151 9.35 1.78 -13.27
CA GLY A 151 8.37 1.07 -14.11
C GLY A 151 6.91 1.27 -13.70
N ALA A 152 6.59 2.39 -13.02
CA ALA A 152 5.23 2.69 -12.57
C ALA A 152 4.47 3.55 -13.57
N GLU A 153 3.14 3.34 -13.67
CA GLU A 153 2.25 4.27 -14.33
C GLU A 153 2.04 5.52 -13.45
N PRO A 154 2.19 6.72 -14.01
CA PRO A 154 1.94 7.94 -13.26
C PRO A 154 0.45 8.19 -13.08
N TYR A 155 0.06 8.57 -11.85
CA TYR A 155 -1.26 9.09 -11.51
C TYR A 155 -1.08 10.49 -10.92
N LEU A 156 -1.52 11.52 -11.65
CA LEU A 156 -1.44 12.90 -11.23
C LEU A 156 -2.76 13.37 -10.61
N ALA A 157 -2.71 13.85 -9.36
CA ALA A 157 -3.84 14.46 -8.67
C ALA A 157 -3.87 15.96 -8.94
N GLY A 158 -4.93 16.43 -9.63
CA GLY A 158 -5.10 17.83 -10.01
C GLY A 158 -5.72 18.66 -8.90
N ASN A 159 -5.39 19.95 -8.91
CA ASN A 159 -5.82 20.94 -7.93
C ASN A 159 -7.25 21.46 -8.26
N VAL A 160 -8.23 21.11 -7.44
CA VAL A 160 -9.60 21.62 -7.51
C VAL A 160 -9.87 22.63 -6.38
N GLY A 161 -9.11 22.56 -5.29
CA GLY A 161 -9.27 23.42 -4.12
C GLY A 161 -8.90 24.86 -4.39
N SER A 162 -7.67 25.13 -4.84
CA SER A 162 -7.18 26.50 -5.15
C SER A 162 -6.90 26.71 -6.65
N GLY A 163 -6.91 25.66 -7.47
CA GLY A 163 -6.65 25.72 -8.89
C GLY A 163 -7.89 26.02 -9.75
N SER A 164 -7.72 25.92 -11.05
CA SER A 164 -8.78 26.18 -12.03
C SER A 164 -8.90 25.09 -13.09
N PRO A 165 -10.07 24.95 -13.75
CA PRO A 165 -10.23 24.05 -14.88
C PRO A 165 -9.20 24.29 -16.01
N GLN A 166 -8.83 25.55 -16.23
CA GLN A 166 -7.80 25.91 -17.21
C GLN A 166 -6.43 25.37 -16.79
N GLU A 167 -6.05 25.55 -15.55
CA GLU A 167 -4.77 25.09 -15.02
C GLU A 167 -4.61 23.58 -15.18
N MET A 168 -5.63 22.80 -14.80
CA MET A 168 -5.61 21.36 -14.95
C MET A 168 -5.61 20.92 -16.42
N ARG A 169 -6.39 21.59 -17.30
CA ARG A 169 -6.34 21.38 -18.75
C ARG A 169 -4.93 21.58 -19.29
N ASP A 170 -4.31 22.69 -18.90
CA ASP A 170 -2.97 23.06 -19.36
C ASP A 170 -1.92 22.04 -18.90
N TRP A 171 -2.08 21.46 -17.71
CA TRP A 171 -1.20 20.39 -17.23
C TRP A 171 -1.34 19.09 -18.04
N ILE A 172 -2.57 18.69 -18.38
CA ILE A 172 -2.81 17.51 -19.23
C ILE A 172 -2.21 17.75 -20.64
N GLU A 173 -2.42 18.94 -21.21
CA GLU A 173 -1.86 19.32 -22.50
C GLU A 173 -0.32 19.31 -22.47
N TYR A 174 0.28 19.94 -21.45
CA TYR A 174 1.73 19.92 -21.24
C TYR A 174 2.29 18.50 -21.18
N CYS A 175 1.62 17.61 -20.45
CA CYS A 175 2.06 16.22 -20.31
C CYS A 175 1.88 15.39 -21.59
N ASN A 176 0.77 15.58 -22.31
CA ASN A 176 0.31 14.59 -23.29
C ASN A 176 0.29 15.07 -24.75
N MET A 177 0.31 16.38 -25.00
CA MET A 177 0.38 16.87 -26.39
C MET A 177 1.77 16.60 -26.98
N PRO A 178 1.88 15.95 -28.15
CA PRO A 178 3.20 15.61 -28.72
C PRO A 178 4.05 16.85 -29.04
N SER A 179 3.53 17.79 -29.82
CA SER A 179 4.23 18.99 -30.25
C SER A 179 3.24 19.98 -30.88
N GLY A 180 3.72 21.19 -31.23
CA GLY A 180 2.96 22.15 -32.00
C GLY A 180 1.96 22.99 -31.20
N SER A 181 1.97 22.87 -29.87
CA SER A 181 1.31 23.81 -28.98
C SER A 181 2.33 24.45 -28.05
N THR A 182 2.04 25.66 -27.57
CA THR A 182 2.93 26.39 -26.67
C THR A 182 3.34 25.55 -25.45
N LEU A 183 2.42 24.78 -24.87
CA LEU A 183 2.68 23.96 -23.69
C LEU A 183 3.51 22.70 -24.03
N ALA A 184 3.27 22.08 -25.19
CA ALA A 184 4.11 20.98 -25.66
C ALA A 184 5.54 21.44 -25.98
N ASP A 185 5.67 22.61 -26.61
CA ASP A 185 6.97 23.19 -26.93
C ASP A 185 7.73 23.62 -25.66
N GLU A 186 7.00 24.11 -24.63
CA GLU A 186 7.57 24.39 -23.32
C GLU A 186 8.09 23.10 -22.64
N ARG A 187 7.32 21.98 -22.68
CA ARG A 187 7.82 20.69 -22.20
C ARG A 187 9.10 20.25 -22.92
N ILE A 188 9.12 20.38 -24.24
CA ILE A 188 10.30 20.05 -25.06
C ILE A 188 11.49 20.90 -24.65
N LYS A 189 11.30 22.21 -24.49
CA LYS A 189 12.32 23.16 -24.00
C LYS A 189 12.82 22.78 -22.61
N ASN A 190 11.94 22.29 -21.76
CA ASN A 190 12.26 21.80 -20.41
C ASN A 190 12.93 20.40 -20.41
N GLY A 191 13.26 19.85 -21.59
CA GLY A 191 14.08 18.65 -21.72
C GLY A 191 13.31 17.35 -21.97
N ALA A 192 11.98 17.39 -22.18
CA ALA A 192 11.20 16.20 -22.50
C ALA A 192 10.59 16.29 -23.91
N THR A 193 11.32 15.77 -24.90
CA THR A 193 10.88 15.77 -26.30
C THR A 193 9.59 14.97 -26.49
N GLU A 194 9.54 13.75 -25.93
CA GLU A 194 8.36 12.90 -26.01
C GLU A 194 7.31 13.27 -24.98
N PRO A 195 6.01 13.12 -25.29
CA PRO A 195 4.95 13.30 -24.30
C PRO A 195 5.07 12.30 -23.16
N PHE A 196 4.64 12.70 -21.97
CA PHE A 196 4.70 11.85 -20.79
C PHE A 196 3.67 10.72 -20.80
N ARG A 197 2.59 10.87 -21.58
CA ARG A 197 1.53 9.88 -21.77
C ARG A 197 0.83 9.51 -20.45
N VAL A 198 0.57 10.50 -19.61
CA VAL A 198 -0.13 10.31 -18.33
C VAL A 198 -1.59 9.97 -18.60
N ARG A 199 -1.99 8.80 -18.12
CA ARG A 199 -3.34 8.27 -18.26
C ARG A 199 -4.25 8.66 -17.09
N TYR A 200 -3.78 8.52 -15.85
CA TYR A 200 -4.59 8.67 -14.64
C TYR A 200 -4.53 10.10 -14.11
N TRP A 201 -5.72 10.69 -13.89
CA TRP A 201 -5.87 12.08 -13.45
C TRP A 201 -6.94 12.16 -12.36
N GLY A 202 -6.55 12.50 -11.13
CA GLY A 202 -7.47 12.85 -10.05
C GLY A 202 -8.02 14.25 -10.25
N VAL A 203 -9.32 14.40 -10.12
CA VAL A 203 -9.99 15.72 -10.16
C VAL A 203 -10.28 16.13 -8.73
N GLY A 204 -9.28 16.70 -8.06
CA GLY A 204 -9.29 17.04 -6.63
C GLY A 204 -8.94 15.87 -5.72
N ASN A 205 -8.79 16.18 -4.43
CA ASN A 205 -8.53 15.25 -3.35
C ASN A 205 -9.39 15.63 -2.13
N GLU A 206 -9.99 14.64 -1.45
CA GLU A 206 -10.71 14.83 -0.17
C GLU A 206 -11.54 16.12 -0.10
N THR A 207 -12.34 16.37 -1.12
CA THR A 207 -13.09 17.63 -1.27
C THR A 207 -14.08 17.88 -0.14
N TRP A 208 -14.42 16.84 0.63
CA TRP A 208 -15.19 16.91 1.88
C TRP A 208 -14.36 17.43 3.07
N GLY A 209 -13.04 17.50 2.94
CA GLY A 209 -12.06 17.92 3.95
C GLY A 209 -11.07 18.93 3.40
N CYS A 210 -9.78 18.61 3.44
CA CYS A 210 -8.69 19.51 3.07
C CYS A 210 -8.74 20.01 1.61
N GLY A 211 -9.43 19.32 0.71
CA GLY A 211 -9.64 19.74 -0.67
C GLY A 211 -10.76 20.78 -0.85
N GLY A 212 -11.17 21.48 0.20
CA GLY A 212 -12.05 22.64 0.09
C GLY A 212 -13.34 22.63 0.93
N TRP A 213 -13.57 21.63 1.80
CA TRP A 213 -14.77 21.49 2.64
C TRP A 213 -16.08 21.59 1.86
N MET A 214 -16.12 20.99 0.68
CA MET A 214 -17.25 21.05 -0.21
C MET A 214 -18.33 20.05 0.18
N ARG A 215 -19.57 20.45 0.08
CA ARG A 215 -20.69 19.50 0.07
C ARG A 215 -20.63 18.66 -1.22
N PRO A 216 -21.09 17.40 -1.22
CA PRO A 216 -21.03 16.53 -2.39
C PRO A 216 -21.70 17.12 -3.63
N GLU A 217 -22.79 17.87 -3.45
CA GLU A 217 -23.51 18.55 -4.55
C GLU A 217 -22.64 19.65 -5.18
N VAL A 218 -21.93 20.44 -4.35
CA VAL A 218 -21.01 21.48 -4.81
C VAL A 218 -19.85 20.87 -5.57
N TYR A 219 -19.26 19.81 -5.03
CA TYR A 219 -18.18 19.12 -5.71
C TYR A 219 -18.64 18.49 -7.04
N ALA A 220 -19.85 17.94 -7.11
CA ALA A 220 -20.40 17.41 -8.37
C ALA A 220 -20.45 18.50 -9.47
N ASP A 221 -20.86 19.73 -9.13
CA ASP A 221 -20.85 20.86 -10.05
C ASP A 221 -19.42 21.25 -10.46
N HIS A 222 -18.48 21.30 -9.51
CA HIS A 222 -17.05 21.52 -9.80
C HIS A 222 -16.49 20.43 -10.71
N TYR A 223 -16.75 19.16 -10.39
CA TYR A 223 -16.29 18.06 -11.23
C TYR A 223 -16.81 18.20 -12.67
N ARG A 224 -18.10 18.49 -12.86
CA ARG A 224 -18.69 18.71 -14.17
C ARG A 224 -17.99 19.85 -14.92
N GLN A 225 -17.74 20.98 -14.24
CA GLN A 225 -17.04 22.11 -14.80
C GLN A 225 -15.63 21.74 -15.25
N PHE A 226 -14.83 21.07 -14.39
CA PHE A 226 -13.48 20.64 -14.74
C PHE A 226 -13.50 19.64 -15.90
N SER A 227 -14.31 18.60 -15.84
CA SER A 227 -14.33 17.49 -16.79
C SER A 227 -14.60 17.91 -18.23
N VAL A 228 -15.34 19.00 -18.45
CA VAL A 228 -15.62 19.57 -19.78
C VAL A 228 -14.33 19.99 -20.49
N TYR A 229 -13.34 20.51 -19.76
CA TYR A 229 -12.09 21.02 -20.32
C TYR A 229 -10.98 19.99 -20.41
N LEU A 230 -11.07 18.87 -19.68
CA LEU A 230 -10.04 17.85 -19.61
C LEU A 230 -10.18 16.90 -20.81
N ARG A 231 -9.36 17.09 -21.83
CA ARG A 231 -9.44 16.36 -23.12
C ARG A 231 -8.28 15.37 -23.28
N LYS A 232 -8.42 14.45 -24.21
CA LYS A 232 -7.36 13.55 -24.66
C LYS A 232 -6.44 14.30 -25.62
N TYR A 233 -5.15 14.07 -25.48
CA TYR A 233 -4.13 14.62 -26.38
C TYR A 233 -3.20 13.51 -26.88
N GLY A 234 -2.71 13.66 -28.10
CA GLY A 234 -1.68 12.79 -28.68
C GLY A 234 -2.01 11.30 -28.70
N GLY A 235 -3.28 10.93 -28.74
CA GLY A 235 -3.70 9.53 -28.67
C GLY A 235 -3.57 8.89 -27.30
N THR A 236 -3.16 9.64 -26.25
CA THR A 236 -3.11 9.14 -24.88
C THR A 236 -4.52 9.06 -24.31
N GLU A 237 -4.91 7.87 -23.84
CA GLU A 237 -6.18 7.69 -23.15
C GLU A 237 -6.14 8.43 -21.81
N ARG A 238 -7.25 9.09 -21.52
CA ARG A 238 -7.47 9.82 -20.27
C ARG A 238 -8.40 9.00 -19.38
N PHE A 239 -8.07 8.90 -18.10
CA PHE A 239 -8.91 8.27 -17.09
C PHE A 239 -9.06 9.25 -15.91
N LEU A 240 -10.21 9.93 -15.85
CA LEU A 240 -10.54 10.89 -14.79
C LEU A 240 -11.13 10.19 -13.58
N ILE A 241 -10.54 10.45 -12.42
CA ILE A 241 -10.97 9.93 -11.13
C ILE A 241 -11.52 11.09 -10.31
N ALA A 242 -12.83 11.07 -10.06
CA ALA A 242 -13.47 12.04 -9.18
C ALA A 242 -13.12 11.75 -7.72
N SER A 243 -12.91 12.77 -6.91
CA SER A 243 -12.81 12.63 -5.45
C SER A 243 -14.12 12.07 -4.89
N GLY A 244 -14.04 11.08 -4.05
CA GLY A 244 -15.19 10.38 -3.49
C GLY A 244 -15.29 10.56 -1.96
N PRO A 245 -16.01 9.68 -1.27
CA PRO A 245 -16.34 9.84 0.14
C PRO A 245 -15.16 9.57 1.08
N ASN A 246 -15.29 10.05 2.32
CA ASN A 246 -14.48 9.58 3.44
C ASN A 246 -15.00 8.23 3.93
N GLY A 247 -14.14 7.22 3.94
CA GLY A 247 -14.50 5.88 4.38
C GLY A 247 -15.75 5.35 3.65
N ASN A 248 -16.73 4.93 4.41
CA ASN A 248 -17.97 4.38 3.88
C ASN A 248 -19.18 5.35 3.95
N ASP A 249 -18.97 6.65 3.68
CA ASP A 249 -20.08 7.60 3.65
C ASP A 249 -20.93 7.44 2.37
N THR A 250 -21.85 6.49 2.40
CA THR A 250 -22.79 6.24 1.31
C THR A 250 -23.79 7.38 1.09
N ARG A 251 -24.02 8.26 2.08
CA ARG A 251 -24.89 9.44 1.93
C ARG A 251 -24.19 10.49 1.07
N TRP A 252 -22.90 10.69 1.29
CA TRP A 252 -22.08 11.56 0.46
C TRP A 252 -22.11 11.08 -1.00
N SER A 253 -21.81 9.81 -1.22
CA SER A 253 -21.78 9.20 -2.56
C SER A 253 -23.13 9.30 -3.27
N ARG A 254 -24.24 9.06 -2.57
CA ARG A 254 -25.59 9.22 -3.14
C ARG A 254 -25.83 10.63 -3.62
N LYS A 255 -25.57 11.63 -2.78
CA LYS A 255 -25.80 13.04 -3.13
C LYS A 255 -24.90 13.49 -4.30
N PHE A 256 -23.65 13.03 -4.33
CA PHE A 256 -22.76 13.26 -5.46
C PHE A 256 -23.36 12.67 -6.76
N MET A 257 -23.76 11.41 -6.74
CA MET A 257 -24.34 10.73 -7.91
C MET A 257 -25.68 11.33 -8.35
N ASP A 258 -26.52 11.73 -7.41
CA ASP A 258 -27.81 12.37 -7.71
C ASP A 258 -27.63 13.74 -8.41
N THR A 259 -26.53 14.44 -8.13
CA THR A 259 -26.22 15.75 -8.69
C THR A 259 -25.37 15.68 -9.97
N LEU A 260 -24.68 14.55 -10.20
CA LEU A 260 -23.73 14.36 -11.30
C LEU A 260 -24.45 14.17 -12.66
N GLU A 261 -25.24 15.11 -13.07
CA GLU A 261 -25.90 15.07 -14.38
C GLU A 261 -24.91 15.26 -15.53
N GLY A 262 -24.71 14.22 -16.35
CA GLY A 262 -23.97 14.32 -17.63
C GLY A 262 -22.44 14.36 -17.54
N GLY A 263 -21.86 14.57 -16.38
CA GLY A 263 -20.39 14.66 -16.19
C GLY A 263 -19.76 13.36 -15.72
N LYS A 264 -19.94 12.25 -16.44
CA LYS A 264 -19.52 10.91 -16.03
C LYS A 264 -18.00 10.77 -15.82
N PRO A 265 -17.51 10.48 -14.59
CA PRO A 265 -16.11 10.12 -14.36
C PRO A 265 -15.84 8.69 -14.86
N GLU A 266 -14.60 8.40 -15.22
CA GLU A 266 -14.16 7.03 -15.47
C GLU A 266 -13.96 6.25 -14.16
N GLY A 267 -13.58 6.94 -13.08
CA GLY A 267 -13.47 6.39 -11.73
C GLY A 267 -13.96 7.34 -10.66
N ILE A 268 -14.36 6.80 -9.52
CA ILE A 268 -14.62 7.54 -8.27
C ILE A 268 -13.69 6.96 -7.22
N SER A 269 -12.96 7.84 -6.52
CA SER A 269 -12.09 7.42 -5.44
C SER A 269 -12.86 7.21 -4.14
N MET A 270 -12.25 6.49 -3.22
CA MET A 270 -12.60 6.48 -1.80
C MET A 270 -11.32 6.36 -0.99
N HIS A 271 -11.30 6.95 0.19
CA HIS A 271 -10.20 6.83 1.13
C HIS A 271 -10.63 6.00 2.33
N TYR A 272 -9.78 5.09 2.78
CA TYR A 272 -10.10 4.26 3.93
C TYR A 272 -8.87 4.09 4.83
N TYR A 273 -8.86 4.83 5.91
CA TYR A 273 -7.86 4.71 6.95
C TYR A 273 -8.48 4.15 8.23
N GLU A 274 -7.72 3.33 8.93
CA GLU A 274 -8.01 3.00 10.31
C GLU A 274 -7.00 3.67 11.22
N GLY A 275 -7.49 4.57 12.06
CA GLY A 275 -6.70 5.29 13.04
C GLY A 275 -6.32 4.40 14.21
N GLY A 276 -5.02 4.28 14.50
CA GLY A 276 -4.52 3.73 15.75
C GLY A 276 -4.57 4.77 16.86
N GLU A 277 -5.09 4.38 18.02
CA GLU A 277 -5.02 5.21 19.23
C GLU A 277 -3.63 5.17 19.87
N ASP A 278 -2.78 4.21 19.44
CA ASP A 278 -1.50 3.86 20.02
C ASP A 278 -0.29 4.21 19.14
N HIS A 279 0.85 4.25 19.79
CA HIS A 279 2.16 4.38 19.18
C HIS A 279 2.45 3.22 18.20
N PRO A 280 3.13 3.45 17.05
CA PRO A 280 3.42 2.39 16.08
C PRO A 280 4.22 1.20 16.62
N LEU A 281 5.06 1.42 17.65
CA LEU A 281 5.88 0.39 18.28
C LEU A 281 5.41 -0.05 19.67
N HIS A 282 4.54 0.71 20.33
CA HIS A 282 4.13 0.47 21.71
C HIS A 282 2.61 0.46 21.82
N PHE A 283 2.00 -0.66 21.49
CA PHE A 283 0.56 -0.87 21.54
C PHE A 283 0.20 -2.15 22.30
N THR A 284 -1.00 -2.18 22.83
CA THR A 284 -1.54 -3.33 23.54
C THR A 284 -2.14 -4.35 22.58
N GLU A 285 -2.32 -5.58 23.06
CA GLU A 285 -3.02 -6.62 22.31
C GLU A 285 -4.46 -6.21 21.97
N GLU A 286 -5.14 -5.53 22.90
CA GLU A 286 -6.51 -5.03 22.67
C GLU A 286 -6.55 -4.02 21.52
N HIS A 287 -5.64 -3.05 21.50
CA HIS A 287 -5.54 -2.08 20.41
C HIS A 287 -5.18 -2.73 19.09
N LEU A 288 -4.27 -3.70 19.09
CA LEU A 288 -3.94 -4.49 17.90
C LEU A 288 -5.19 -5.18 17.33
N LYS A 289 -5.92 -5.93 18.17
CA LYS A 289 -7.14 -6.63 17.77
C LYS A 289 -8.20 -5.67 17.25
N LYS A 290 -8.43 -4.56 17.97
CA LYS A 290 -9.40 -3.53 17.58
C LYS A 290 -9.04 -2.93 16.22
N GLN A 291 -7.80 -2.48 16.03
CA GLN A 291 -7.36 -1.84 14.79
C GLN A 291 -7.51 -2.77 13.58
N LEU A 292 -7.02 -4.00 13.66
CA LEU A 292 -7.13 -4.95 12.55
C LEU A 292 -8.58 -5.36 12.26
N ALA A 293 -9.41 -5.52 13.31
CA ALA A 293 -10.82 -5.85 13.15
C ALA A 293 -11.61 -4.71 12.50
N VAL A 294 -11.37 -3.46 12.89
CA VAL A 294 -12.03 -2.31 12.28
C VAL A 294 -11.51 -2.06 10.87
N PHE A 295 -10.20 -2.22 10.63
CA PHE A 295 -9.62 -2.14 9.29
C PHE A 295 -10.26 -3.14 8.32
N SER A 296 -10.59 -4.35 8.75
CA SER A 296 -11.24 -5.37 7.91
C SER A 296 -12.60 -4.92 7.34
N ARG A 297 -13.26 -3.91 7.94
CA ARG A 297 -14.51 -3.32 7.41
C ARG A 297 -14.35 -2.58 6.09
N VAL A 298 -13.13 -2.39 5.61
CA VAL A 298 -12.89 -1.88 4.24
C VAL A 298 -13.59 -2.76 3.20
N GLU A 299 -13.76 -4.07 3.46
CA GLU A 299 -14.50 -4.98 2.59
C GLU A 299 -15.98 -4.58 2.49
N ASP A 300 -16.62 -4.29 3.64
CA ASP A 300 -18.01 -3.80 3.66
C ASP A 300 -18.13 -2.45 2.93
N ALA A 301 -17.16 -1.56 3.11
CA ALA A 301 -17.14 -0.27 2.43
C ALA A 301 -17.08 -0.45 0.91
N ILE A 302 -16.20 -1.30 0.40
CA ILE A 302 -16.08 -1.61 -1.03
C ILE A 302 -17.40 -2.15 -1.58
N VAL A 303 -18.00 -3.14 -0.90
CA VAL A 303 -19.26 -3.76 -1.33
C VAL A 303 -20.41 -2.76 -1.34
N GLN A 304 -20.53 -1.93 -0.29
CA GLN A 304 -21.63 -0.97 -0.17
C GLN A 304 -21.49 0.18 -1.17
N GLN A 305 -20.29 0.73 -1.36
CA GLN A 305 -20.03 1.77 -2.35
C GLN A 305 -20.28 1.24 -3.78
N ARG A 306 -19.79 0.03 -4.08
CA ARG A 306 -20.04 -0.58 -5.39
C ARG A 306 -21.54 -0.81 -5.64
N SER A 307 -22.26 -1.36 -4.65
CA SER A 307 -23.71 -1.58 -4.75
C SER A 307 -24.47 -0.27 -4.95
N LEU A 308 -24.04 0.81 -4.28
CA LEU A 308 -24.61 2.13 -4.48
C LEU A 308 -24.41 2.61 -5.92
N PHE A 309 -23.19 2.56 -6.45
CA PHE A 309 -22.92 3.00 -7.82
C PHE A 309 -23.67 2.14 -8.84
N ASP A 310 -23.78 0.83 -8.63
CA ASP A 310 -24.52 -0.08 -9.51
C ASP A 310 -26.03 0.20 -9.55
N SER A 311 -26.57 0.89 -8.55
CA SER A 311 -27.96 1.34 -8.55
C SER A 311 -28.25 2.47 -9.55
N TYR A 312 -27.19 3.15 -10.03
CA TYR A 312 -27.27 4.15 -11.08
C TYR A 312 -26.91 3.53 -12.43
N ARG A 313 -27.64 3.89 -13.49
CA ARG A 313 -27.35 3.37 -14.84
C ARG A 313 -25.92 3.64 -15.29
N GLU A 314 -25.47 4.86 -15.09
CA GLU A 314 -24.13 5.33 -15.43
C GLU A 314 -23.08 4.78 -14.45
N GLY A 315 -23.45 4.56 -13.20
CA GLY A 315 -22.58 4.11 -12.13
C GLY A 315 -21.97 2.72 -12.36
N ARG A 316 -22.67 1.85 -13.10
CA ARG A 316 -22.19 0.50 -13.45
C ARG A 316 -20.89 0.49 -14.25
N GLN A 317 -20.58 1.60 -14.94
CA GLN A 317 -19.38 1.74 -15.74
C GLN A 317 -18.29 2.56 -15.05
N ILE A 318 -18.58 3.11 -13.87
CA ILE A 318 -17.63 3.90 -13.08
C ILE A 318 -16.77 2.95 -12.25
N ALA A 319 -15.48 3.04 -12.42
CA ALA A 319 -14.52 2.26 -11.64
C ALA A 319 -14.48 2.73 -10.19
N LEU A 320 -14.42 1.81 -9.24
CA LEU A 320 -14.16 2.12 -7.83
C LEU A 320 -12.64 2.09 -7.59
N VAL A 321 -12.11 3.21 -7.11
CA VAL A 321 -10.69 3.43 -6.86
C VAL A 321 -10.49 3.69 -5.37
N LEU A 322 -9.74 2.85 -4.68
CA LEU A 322 -9.33 3.06 -3.29
C LEU A 322 -7.93 3.70 -3.31
N ASP A 323 -7.86 4.98 -3.65
CA ASP A 323 -6.59 5.65 -3.94
C ASP A 323 -5.83 6.18 -2.72
N GLU A 324 -6.40 6.00 -1.53
CA GLU A 324 -5.69 6.08 -0.25
C GLU A 324 -6.23 5.04 0.73
N TRP A 325 -5.33 4.23 1.28
CA TRP A 325 -5.69 3.28 2.32
C TRP A 325 -4.50 2.94 3.21
N GLY A 326 -4.77 2.42 4.40
CA GLY A 326 -3.76 1.94 5.32
C GLY A 326 -4.11 2.18 6.78
N VAL A 327 -3.16 1.93 7.66
CA VAL A 327 -3.24 2.24 9.08
C VAL A 327 -2.52 3.54 9.38
N TRP A 328 -3.19 4.38 10.17
CA TRP A 328 -2.67 5.66 10.63
C TRP A 328 -2.51 5.61 12.15
N ASP A 329 -1.32 5.29 12.62
CA ASP A 329 -1.03 5.21 14.03
C ASP A 329 -0.83 6.60 14.66
N ARG A 330 -0.88 6.66 15.98
CA ARG A 330 -0.59 7.90 16.72
C ARG A 330 0.84 8.34 16.45
N ILE A 331 1.02 9.63 16.21
CA ILE A 331 2.32 10.22 15.93
C ILE A 331 3.28 10.01 17.13
N ALA A 332 4.45 9.47 16.83
CA ALA A 332 5.58 9.46 17.75
C ALA A 332 6.33 10.80 17.61
N GLU A 333 6.13 11.74 18.52
CA GLU A 333 6.67 13.10 18.40
C GLU A 333 8.19 13.15 18.25
N GLU A 334 8.93 12.23 18.89
CA GLU A 334 10.38 12.16 18.79
C GLU A 334 10.84 11.73 17.38
N ASP A 335 10.15 10.76 16.80
CA ASP A 335 10.41 10.29 15.45
C ASP A 335 10.02 11.36 14.41
N GLU A 336 8.90 12.04 14.61
CA GLU A 336 8.47 13.14 13.76
C GLU A 336 9.51 14.29 13.75
N LYS A 337 10.05 14.65 14.91
CA LYS A 337 11.10 15.67 15.00
C LYS A 337 12.40 15.27 14.29
N LYS A 338 12.72 13.98 14.29
CA LYS A 338 13.94 13.43 13.71
C LYS A 338 13.83 13.16 12.22
N PHE A 339 12.72 12.62 11.76
CA PHE A 339 12.57 12.05 10.42
C PHE A 339 11.52 12.76 9.55
N GLY A 340 10.72 13.65 10.12
CA GLY A 340 9.70 14.43 9.42
C GLY A 340 8.28 14.06 9.80
N LYS A 341 7.34 14.91 9.38
CA LYS A 341 5.91 14.83 9.67
C LYS A 341 5.33 13.45 9.33
N LEU A 342 4.55 12.88 10.24
CA LEU A 342 3.90 11.57 10.10
C LEU A 342 4.84 10.40 9.78
N TRP A 343 6.13 10.52 10.10
CA TRP A 343 7.02 9.37 10.01
C TRP A 343 6.54 8.25 10.92
N GLN A 344 6.42 7.04 10.37
CA GLN A 344 5.84 5.91 11.09
C GLN A 344 6.61 4.63 10.81
N GLN A 345 6.98 3.91 11.88
CA GLN A 345 7.56 2.58 11.77
C GLN A 345 6.48 1.54 11.49
N SER A 346 6.82 0.51 10.71
CA SER A 346 5.95 -0.63 10.43
C SER A 346 6.40 -1.88 11.20
N THR A 347 5.45 -2.53 11.88
CA THR A 347 5.64 -3.77 12.65
C THR A 347 4.96 -4.97 11.97
N MET A 348 4.93 -6.13 12.64
CA MET A 348 4.12 -7.27 12.19
C MET A 348 2.62 -6.94 12.13
N ARG A 349 2.11 -6.03 12.98
CA ARG A 349 0.75 -5.50 12.88
C ARG A 349 0.51 -4.83 11.53
N SER A 350 1.46 -3.99 11.09
CA SER A 350 1.37 -3.31 9.78
C SER A 350 1.41 -4.32 8.61
N ALA A 351 2.24 -5.37 8.72
CA ALA A 351 2.25 -6.45 7.72
C ALA A 351 0.92 -7.20 7.66
N ALA A 352 0.32 -7.50 8.83
CA ALA A 352 -0.99 -8.13 8.89
C ALA A 352 -2.07 -7.24 8.28
N ALA A 353 -2.10 -5.94 8.60
CA ALA A 353 -3.03 -4.98 8.01
C ALA A 353 -2.88 -4.90 6.48
N ALA A 354 -1.65 -4.83 5.96
CA ALA A 354 -1.40 -4.84 4.52
C ALA A 354 -1.88 -6.14 3.87
N GLY A 355 -1.59 -7.29 4.49
CA GLY A 355 -2.05 -8.59 4.01
C GLY A 355 -3.57 -8.75 4.03
N LEU A 356 -4.24 -8.26 5.08
CA LEU A 356 -5.71 -8.21 5.17
C LEU A 356 -6.30 -7.41 4.01
N GLY A 357 -5.79 -6.18 3.78
CA GLY A 357 -6.22 -5.34 2.67
C GLY A 357 -6.06 -6.02 1.32
N LEU A 358 -4.87 -6.55 1.04
CA LEU A 358 -4.57 -7.22 -0.23
C LEU A 358 -5.43 -8.49 -0.44
N ASN A 359 -5.70 -9.28 0.61
CA ASN A 359 -6.65 -10.39 0.52
C ASN A 359 -8.06 -9.91 0.19
N ILE A 360 -8.51 -8.84 0.83
CA ILE A 360 -9.83 -8.23 0.56
C ILE A 360 -9.90 -7.77 -0.89
N PHE A 361 -8.89 -7.07 -1.39
CA PHE A 361 -8.90 -6.58 -2.77
C PHE A 361 -8.92 -7.72 -3.79
N ASN A 362 -8.21 -8.81 -3.52
CA ASN A 362 -8.28 -10.02 -4.34
C ASN A 362 -9.68 -10.64 -4.33
N ARG A 363 -10.35 -10.75 -3.16
CA ARG A 363 -11.73 -11.27 -3.05
C ARG A 363 -12.77 -10.34 -3.70
N GLN A 364 -12.46 -9.06 -3.83
CA GLN A 364 -13.35 -8.05 -4.42
C GLN A 364 -12.83 -7.58 -5.81
N ALA A 365 -12.11 -8.45 -6.52
CA ALA A 365 -11.47 -8.12 -7.79
C ALA A 365 -12.45 -7.73 -8.90
N ASP A 366 -13.70 -8.14 -8.82
CA ASP A 366 -14.80 -7.73 -9.71
C ASP A 366 -15.33 -6.31 -9.42
N LYS A 367 -15.00 -5.73 -8.26
CA LYS A 367 -15.54 -4.44 -7.79
C LYS A 367 -14.55 -3.29 -7.84
N LEU A 368 -13.26 -3.61 -7.75
CA LEU A 368 -12.18 -2.64 -7.64
C LEU A 368 -11.44 -2.43 -8.97
N TYR A 369 -10.85 -1.26 -9.11
CA TYR A 369 -10.00 -0.92 -10.25
C TYR A 369 -8.55 -0.66 -9.84
N MET A 370 -8.32 0.06 -8.74
CA MET A 370 -7.00 0.49 -8.25
C MET A 370 -7.05 0.66 -6.73
N CYS A 371 -5.94 0.38 -6.05
CA CYS A 371 -5.77 0.62 -4.61
C CYS A 371 -4.35 1.16 -4.36
N ASN A 372 -4.22 2.34 -3.73
CA ASN A 372 -2.92 2.94 -3.45
C ASN A 372 -2.70 3.07 -1.94
N ILE A 373 -1.75 2.29 -1.41
CA ILE A 373 -1.42 2.39 0.02
C ILE A 373 -0.69 3.71 0.32
N ALA A 374 -0.97 4.29 1.45
CA ALA A 374 -0.33 5.50 1.94
C ALA A 374 0.72 5.21 3.01
N GLN A 375 2.00 5.55 2.78
CA GLN A 375 2.57 6.11 1.56
C GLN A 375 3.79 5.27 1.14
N ILE A 376 4.47 5.68 0.08
CA ILE A 376 5.53 4.84 -0.49
C ILE A 376 6.82 4.84 0.35
N VAL A 377 7.18 5.98 0.98
CA VAL A 377 8.40 6.15 1.80
C VAL A 377 8.10 6.97 3.05
N ASN A 378 8.61 6.57 4.19
CA ASN A 378 8.66 7.25 5.49
C ASN A 378 7.31 7.55 6.18
N VAL A 379 6.30 7.89 5.41
CA VAL A 379 5.04 8.45 5.92
C VAL A 379 3.98 7.38 6.08
N LEU A 380 3.31 7.35 7.21
CA LEU A 380 2.24 6.40 7.54
C LEU A 380 2.70 4.93 7.34
N GLN A 381 1.85 4.08 6.77
CA GLN A 381 2.16 2.67 6.54
C GLN A 381 3.03 2.50 5.29
N SER A 382 4.28 2.97 5.34
CA SER A 382 5.16 3.02 4.18
C SER A 382 5.85 1.70 3.85
N LEU A 383 6.28 1.57 2.58
CA LEU A 383 7.10 0.46 2.13
C LEU A 383 8.54 0.55 2.60
N LEU A 384 9.09 1.75 2.60
CA LEU A 384 10.49 2.01 2.89
C LEU A 384 10.62 3.07 3.98
N LEU A 385 11.66 2.94 4.79
CA LEU A 385 12.11 3.99 5.69
C LEU A 385 13.51 4.42 5.33
N THR A 386 13.82 5.70 5.50
CA THR A 386 15.15 6.29 5.32
C THR A 386 15.66 6.85 6.64
N ASP A 387 16.96 6.82 6.83
CA ASP A 387 17.65 7.29 8.05
C ASP A 387 17.77 8.82 8.13
N GLY A 388 16.85 9.53 7.50
CA GLY A 388 16.79 10.99 7.44
C GLY A 388 17.23 11.56 6.09
N PRO A 389 17.13 12.88 5.91
CA PRO A 389 17.40 13.54 4.62
C PRO A 389 18.83 13.36 4.12
N GLU A 390 19.80 13.37 5.04
CA GLU A 390 21.23 13.22 4.75
C GLU A 390 21.75 11.79 5.00
N GLY A 391 20.94 10.94 5.59
CA GLY A 391 21.26 9.55 5.84
C GLY A 391 21.40 8.75 4.54
N LYS A 392 22.23 7.71 4.58
CA LYS A 392 22.57 6.93 3.38
C LYS A 392 21.79 5.64 3.24
N GLN A 393 21.12 5.21 4.32
CA GLN A 393 20.40 3.94 4.35
C GLN A 393 18.92 4.12 3.97
N SER A 394 18.40 3.09 3.34
CA SER A 394 16.97 2.84 3.23
C SER A 394 16.71 1.40 3.61
N ILE A 395 15.60 1.14 4.31
CA ILE A 395 15.24 -0.22 4.72
C ILE A 395 13.86 -0.58 4.20
N ARG A 396 13.66 -1.86 3.98
CA ARG A 396 12.36 -2.44 3.62
C ARG A 396 11.57 -2.70 4.90
N THR A 397 10.37 -2.19 4.98
CA THR A 397 9.48 -2.40 6.13
C THR A 397 8.80 -3.77 6.07
N THR A 398 8.11 -4.13 7.12
CA THR A 398 7.25 -5.33 7.14
C THR A 398 6.10 -5.21 6.12
N THR A 399 5.60 -3.99 5.88
CA THR A 399 4.63 -3.70 4.82
C THR A 399 5.20 -4.00 3.43
N TYR A 400 6.44 -3.60 3.13
CA TYR A 400 7.10 -3.98 1.87
C TYR A 400 7.09 -5.49 1.66
N HIS A 401 7.44 -6.25 2.69
CA HIS A 401 7.50 -7.72 2.59
C HIS A 401 6.13 -8.35 2.39
N ALA A 402 5.07 -7.81 2.99
CA ALA A 402 3.70 -8.23 2.70
C ALA A 402 3.36 -8.01 1.20
N PHE A 403 3.62 -6.83 0.65
CA PHE A 403 3.43 -6.56 -0.78
C PHE A 403 4.27 -7.48 -1.68
N ALA A 404 5.51 -7.77 -1.29
CA ALA A 404 6.39 -8.68 -2.04
C ALA A 404 5.83 -10.11 -2.10
N LEU A 405 5.25 -10.61 -1.01
CA LEU A 405 4.56 -11.90 -0.97
C LEU A 405 3.34 -11.93 -1.91
N PHE A 406 2.53 -10.88 -1.90
CA PHE A 406 1.32 -10.81 -2.71
C PHE A 406 1.55 -10.50 -4.20
N LYS A 407 2.75 -10.04 -4.56
CA LYS A 407 3.10 -9.65 -5.94
C LYS A 407 2.73 -10.72 -6.98
N ALA A 408 2.85 -12.01 -6.63
CA ALA A 408 2.58 -13.12 -7.53
C ALA A 408 1.10 -13.26 -7.95
N HIS A 409 0.16 -12.62 -7.24
CA HIS A 409 -1.26 -12.61 -7.64
C HIS A 409 -1.55 -11.68 -8.84
N ARG A 410 -0.70 -10.72 -9.13
CA ARG A 410 -0.92 -9.71 -10.18
C ARG A 410 -1.15 -10.33 -11.55
N GLY A 411 -2.27 -10.00 -12.17
CA GLY A 411 -2.65 -10.50 -13.49
C GLY A 411 -3.13 -11.95 -13.50
N ASN A 412 -3.44 -12.52 -12.33
CA ASN A 412 -4.09 -13.81 -12.22
C ASN A 412 -5.61 -13.63 -12.13
N SER A 413 -6.39 -14.69 -12.37
CA SER A 413 -7.81 -14.74 -12.04
C SER A 413 -7.99 -15.01 -10.55
N ALA A 414 -8.58 -14.08 -9.82
CA ALA A 414 -9.04 -14.33 -8.45
C ALA A 414 -10.14 -15.38 -8.47
N VAL A 415 -10.07 -16.33 -7.54
CA VAL A 415 -11.06 -17.41 -7.41
C VAL A 415 -11.65 -17.44 -6.02
N LYS A 416 -12.87 -17.96 -5.90
CA LYS A 416 -13.58 -18.03 -4.63
C LYS A 416 -12.91 -19.01 -3.67
N VAL A 417 -12.88 -18.63 -2.40
CA VAL A 417 -12.47 -19.49 -1.29
C VAL A 417 -13.62 -19.54 -0.29
N GLU A 418 -14.06 -20.73 0.04
CA GLU A 418 -15.00 -20.99 1.14
C GLU A 418 -14.22 -21.33 2.40
N THR A 419 -14.57 -20.76 3.53
CA THR A 419 -13.96 -21.00 4.83
C THR A 419 -15.00 -21.42 5.85
N ASP A 420 -14.62 -22.24 6.82
CA ASP A 420 -15.45 -22.57 7.98
C ASP A 420 -15.36 -21.53 9.10
N SER A 421 -14.60 -20.47 8.88
CA SER A 421 -14.53 -19.34 9.79
C SER A 421 -15.91 -18.73 9.99
N ALA A 422 -16.27 -18.47 11.23
CA ALA A 422 -17.55 -17.84 11.56
C ALA A 422 -17.68 -16.53 10.80
N ILE A 423 -18.81 -16.33 10.11
CA ILE A 423 -19.18 -15.04 9.54
C ILE A 423 -19.14 -14.05 10.70
N SER A 424 -18.20 -13.11 10.64
CA SER A 424 -18.08 -12.08 11.67
C SER A 424 -19.43 -11.38 11.80
N ASP A 425 -19.94 -11.30 13.02
CA ASP A 425 -21.10 -10.47 13.33
C ASP A 425 -20.77 -9.04 12.87
N ARG A 426 -21.54 -8.49 11.93
CA ARG A 426 -21.32 -7.13 11.42
C ARG A 426 -21.33 -6.07 12.51
N GLU A 427 -21.99 -6.36 13.63
CA GLU A 427 -22.03 -5.47 14.79
C GLU A 427 -20.80 -5.62 15.71
N LYS A 428 -20.14 -6.80 15.67
CA LYS A 428 -18.93 -7.10 16.47
C LYS A 428 -17.86 -7.72 15.58
N PRO A 429 -17.03 -6.91 14.92
CA PRO A 429 -15.96 -7.43 14.08
C PRO A 429 -15.04 -8.32 14.92
N SER A 430 -14.93 -9.57 14.54
CA SER A 430 -13.98 -10.52 15.11
C SER A 430 -12.85 -10.76 14.13
N LEU A 431 -11.63 -10.85 14.66
CA LEU A 431 -10.49 -11.27 13.86
C LEU A 431 -10.54 -12.78 13.66
N ASP A 432 -10.28 -13.23 12.45
CA ASP A 432 -10.03 -14.62 12.11
C ASP A 432 -9.12 -14.70 10.87
N LEU A 433 -8.77 -15.92 10.47
CA LEU A 433 -8.00 -16.18 9.26
C LEU A 433 -8.56 -15.41 8.05
N SER A 434 -7.70 -14.63 7.40
CA SER A 434 -8.01 -14.01 6.12
C SER A 434 -7.29 -14.73 4.99
N VAL A 435 -8.00 -15.01 3.91
CA VAL A 435 -7.47 -15.77 2.77
C VAL A 435 -7.96 -15.18 1.45
N SER A 436 -7.12 -15.29 0.43
CA SER A 436 -7.51 -15.16 -0.97
C SER A 436 -6.76 -16.17 -1.83
N ALA A 437 -7.33 -16.48 -2.98
CA ALA A 437 -6.73 -17.38 -3.96
C ALA A 437 -6.78 -16.79 -5.36
N SER A 438 -5.80 -17.11 -6.19
CA SER A 438 -5.83 -16.82 -7.61
C SER A 438 -5.23 -17.95 -8.43
N THR A 439 -5.63 -18.02 -9.70
CA THR A 439 -5.16 -19.06 -10.63
C THR A 439 -4.58 -18.44 -11.90
N LYS A 440 -3.56 -19.10 -12.44
CA LYS A 440 -3.00 -18.75 -13.75
C LYS A 440 -2.25 -19.96 -14.33
N ASN A 441 -2.60 -20.37 -15.54
CA ASN A 441 -1.93 -21.47 -16.25
C ASN A 441 -1.78 -22.75 -15.42
N GLY A 442 -2.82 -23.14 -14.67
CA GLY A 442 -2.84 -24.33 -13.81
C GLY A 442 -2.16 -24.15 -12.46
N LEU A 443 -1.46 -23.04 -12.21
CA LEU A 443 -0.94 -22.69 -10.89
C LEU A 443 -2.08 -22.16 -10.02
N VAL A 444 -2.06 -22.53 -8.72
CA VAL A 444 -2.89 -21.89 -7.69
C VAL A 444 -1.98 -21.17 -6.71
N LEU A 445 -2.28 -19.92 -6.45
CA LEU A 445 -1.62 -19.11 -5.44
C LEU A 445 -2.61 -18.81 -4.32
N LEU A 446 -2.21 -19.13 -3.08
CA LEU A 446 -2.95 -18.79 -1.86
C LEU A 446 -2.20 -17.72 -1.10
N SER A 447 -2.91 -16.77 -0.53
CA SER A 447 -2.39 -15.85 0.48
C SER A 447 -3.21 -15.99 1.75
N LEU A 448 -2.53 -16.09 2.88
CA LEU A 448 -3.08 -16.38 4.19
C LEU A 448 -2.55 -15.34 5.17
N VAL A 449 -3.44 -14.78 5.97
CA VAL A 449 -3.07 -13.89 7.08
C VAL A 449 -3.70 -14.43 8.35
N ASN A 450 -2.88 -14.79 9.32
CA ASN A 450 -3.32 -15.02 10.69
C ASN A 450 -3.12 -13.72 11.49
N PRO A 451 -4.17 -12.94 11.72
CA PRO A 451 -4.07 -11.67 12.43
C PRO A 451 -4.20 -11.82 13.96
N LEU A 452 -4.35 -13.06 14.44
CA LEU A 452 -4.53 -13.35 15.86
C LEU A 452 -3.19 -13.24 16.59
N PRO A 453 -3.07 -12.46 17.66
CA PRO A 453 -1.82 -12.34 18.41
C PRO A 453 -1.56 -13.51 19.36
N ASP A 454 -2.56 -14.31 19.67
CA ASP A 454 -2.58 -15.33 20.74
C ASP A 454 -2.87 -16.76 20.25
N GLU A 455 -3.16 -16.96 18.96
CA GLU A 455 -3.54 -18.27 18.42
C GLU A 455 -2.74 -18.65 17.17
N ASP A 456 -2.04 -19.78 17.21
CA ASP A 456 -1.48 -20.45 16.04
C ASP A 456 -2.59 -21.28 15.38
N LEU A 457 -2.64 -21.35 14.05
CA LEU A 457 -3.69 -22.04 13.31
C LEU A 457 -3.13 -23.24 12.54
N GLU A 458 -3.84 -24.38 12.56
CA GLU A 458 -3.65 -25.46 11.59
C GLU A 458 -4.55 -25.21 10.38
N ILE A 459 -3.99 -25.12 9.19
CA ILE A 459 -4.73 -24.87 7.96
C ILE A 459 -4.91 -26.16 7.18
N GLN A 460 -6.17 -26.45 6.82
CA GLN A 460 -6.55 -27.55 5.94
C GLN A 460 -7.29 -26.98 4.73
N CYS A 461 -6.64 -26.96 3.57
CA CYS A 461 -7.18 -26.39 2.36
C CYS A 461 -7.49 -27.48 1.34
N ALA A 462 -8.76 -27.69 1.02
CA ALA A 462 -9.19 -28.55 -0.08
C ALA A 462 -9.14 -27.79 -1.41
N LEU A 463 -8.85 -28.50 -2.50
CA LEU A 463 -8.87 -27.97 -3.86
C LEU A 463 -10.02 -28.58 -4.64
N ARG A 464 -10.90 -27.75 -5.21
CA ARG A 464 -11.96 -28.14 -6.14
C ARG A 464 -11.70 -27.52 -7.52
N GLY A 465 -11.93 -28.27 -8.58
CA GLY A 465 -11.67 -27.82 -9.95
C GLY A 465 -10.19 -27.85 -10.37
N THR A 466 -9.29 -28.28 -9.47
CA THR A 466 -7.86 -28.41 -9.74
C THR A 466 -7.20 -29.42 -8.79
N THR A 467 -5.95 -29.78 -9.10
CA THR A 467 -5.12 -30.63 -8.24
C THR A 467 -3.71 -30.04 -8.11
N ALA A 468 -3.02 -30.37 -7.05
CA ALA A 468 -1.62 -29.99 -6.87
C ALA A 468 -0.78 -31.24 -6.52
N LYS A 469 0.44 -31.29 -7.06
CA LYS A 469 1.44 -32.32 -6.67
C LYS A 469 2.52 -31.73 -5.78
N ASN A 470 2.84 -30.46 -5.98
CA ASN A 470 3.87 -29.79 -5.20
C ASN A 470 3.32 -28.49 -4.59
N ALA A 471 3.88 -28.12 -3.46
CA ALA A 471 3.60 -26.86 -2.78
C ALA A 471 4.89 -26.21 -2.30
N ARG A 472 4.92 -24.88 -2.35
CA ARG A 472 5.96 -24.05 -1.72
C ARG A 472 5.28 -22.95 -0.93
N ALA A 473 5.71 -22.74 0.30
CA ALA A 473 5.21 -21.65 1.13
C ALA A 473 6.34 -20.71 1.54
N LEU A 474 6.01 -19.42 1.61
CA LEU A 474 6.81 -18.37 2.23
C LEU A 474 6.00 -17.78 3.38
N LEU A 475 6.67 -17.53 4.50
CA LEU A 475 6.09 -16.99 5.71
C LEU A 475 6.82 -15.74 6.15
N LEU A 476 6.10 -14.67 6.41
CA LEU A 476 6.54 -13.47 7.12
C LEU A 476 5.99 -13.54 8.54
N HIS A 477 6.87 -13.66 9.51
CA HIS A 477 6.52 -13.84 10.92
C HIS A 477 7.69 -13.48 11.84
N ASP A 478 7.37 -12.94 13.01
CA ASP A 478 8.23 -12.81 14.17
C ASP A 478 7.37 -13.12 15.41
N PRO A 479 7.88 -13.84 16.43
CA PRO A 479 7.11 -14.13 17.66
C PRO A 479 6.65 -12.87 18.41
N ASP A 480 7.36 -11.77 18.23
CA ASP A 480 7.03 -10.46 18.75
C ASP A 480 6.22 -9.67 17.71
N TRP A 481 4.96 -9.39 17.97
CA TRP A 481 4.10 -8.62 17.06
C TRP A 481 4.53 -7.15 16.88
N ASN A 482 5.39 -6.63 17.80
CA ASN A 482 6.04 -5.32 17.67
C ASN A 482 7.32 -5.37 16.85
N ALA A 483 7.74 -6.56 16.39
CA ALA A 483 8.92 -6.69 15.57
C ALA A 483 8.84 -5.82 14.33
N SER A 484 9.92 -5.11 14.06
CA SER A 484 10.09 -4.25 12.91
C SER A 484 11.50 -4.38 12.34
N ASN A 485 11.68 -3.99 11.10
CA ASN A 485 12.99 -3.77 10.53
C ASN A 485 13.49 -2.39 10.93
N SER A 486 14.70 -2.29 11.42
CA SER A 486 15.35 -1.04 11.84
C SER A 486 16.66 -0.82 11.07
N PHE A 487 17.23 0.37 11.17
CA PHE A 487 18.52 0.65 10.50
C PHE A 487 19.66 -0.20 11.04
N ASP A 488 19.58 -0.66 12.31
CA ASP A 488 20.57 -1.58 12.93
C ASP A 488 20.27 -3.06 12.61
N ALA A 489 19.00 -3.39 12.29
CA ALA A 489 18.55 -4.74 11.97
C ALA A 489 17.57 -4.73 10.77
N PRO A 490 18.06 -4.42 9.55
CA PRO A 490 17.20 -4.15 8.40
C PRO A 490 16.45 -5.37 7.85
N ASP A 491 16.90 -6.56 8.19
CA ASP A 491 16.35 -7.84 7.74
C ASP A 491 15.88 -8.75 8.90
N ARG A 492 15.50 -8.17 10.06
CA ARG A 492 14.96 -8.92 11.20
C ARG A 492 13.70 -9.69 10.79
N VAL A 493 12.79 -9.03 10.10
CA VAL A 493 11.51 -9.57 9.65
C VAL A 493 11.50 -9.63 8.13
N VAL A 494 11.75 -10.82 7.59
CA VAL A 494 11.78 -11.07 6.15
C VAL A 494 11.07 -12.39 5.84
N PRO A 495 10.48 -12.57 4.64
CA PRO A 495 9.87 -13.84 4.25
C PRO A 495 10.88 -14.98 4.26
N LYS A 496 10.49 -16.12 4.86
CA LYS A 496 11.30 -17.35 4.93
C LYS A 496 10.52 -18.53 4.36
N PRO A 497 11.20 -19.56 3.81
CA PRO A 497 10.55 -20.82 3.45
C PRO A 497 9.83 -21.42 4.66
N HIS A 498 8.62 -21.94 4.41
CA HIS A 498 7.78 -22.51 5.45
C HIS A 498 7.30 -23.92 5.06
N PRO A 499 7.22 -24.87 6.00
CA PRO A 499 6.73 -26.22 5.73
C PRO A 499 5.27 -26.20 5.22
N VAL A 500 5.02 -26.91 4.15
CA VAL A 500 3.69 -27.15 3.59
C VAL A 500 3.64 -28.55 3.01
N ARG A 501 2.50 -29.24 3.15
CA ARG A 501 2.30 -30.61 2.67
C ARG A 501 1.10 -30.67 1.74
N VAL A 502 1.19 -31.52 0.73
CA VAL A 502 0.08 -31.89 -0.15
C VAL A 502 -0.27 -33.35 0.12
N GLU A 503 -1.49 -33.61 0.54
CA GLU A 503 -2.02 -34.91 0.86
C GLU A 503 -3.29 -35.16 0.01
N GLY A 504 -3.11 -35.78 -1.16
CA GLY A 504 -4.19 -35.98 -2.13
C GLY A 504 -4.67 -34.60 -2.67
N SER A 505 -5.92 -34.25 -2.43
CA SER A 505 -6.52 -32.96 -2.79
C SER A 505 -6.46 -31.89 -1.66
N THR A 506 -5.75 -32.21 -0.58
CA THR A 506 -5.69 -31.33 0.61
C THR A 506 -4.29 -30.77 0.80
N VAL A 507 -4.18 -29.47 1.03
CA VAL A 507 -2.96 -28.77 1.41
C VAL A 507 -3.02 -28.49 2.90
N ARG A 508 -1.91 -28.77 3.62
CA ARG A 508 -1.80 -28.56 5.07
C ARG A 508 -0.58 -27.75 5.41
N LEU A 509 -0.73 -26.79 6.31
CA LEU A 509 0.36 -26.04 6.91
C LEU A 509 -0.06 -25.48 8.27
N ASP A 510 0.93 -25.26 9.13
CA ASP A 510 0.75 -24.53 10.36
C ASP A 510 0.99 -23.04 10.08
N LEU A 511 0.13 -22.18 10.60
CA LEU A 511 0.21 -20.73 10.41
C LEU A 511 0.36 -20.06 11.78
N PRO A 512 1.58 -19.65 12.16
CA PRO A 512 1.80 -19.00 13.44
C PRO A 512 0.93 -17.77 13.62
N ARG A 513 0.64 -17.40 14.86
CA ARG A 513 0.01 -16.14 15.22
C ARG A 513 0.73 -14.94 14.57
N MET A 514 0.02 -13.88 14.27
CA MET A 514 0.56 -12.67 13.65
C MET A 514 1.50 -12.99 12.48
N SER A 515 0.96 -13.62 11.45
CA SER A 515 1.76 -14.01 10.28
C SER A 515 1.07 -13.74 8.95
N VAL A 516 1.88 -13.58 7.92
CA VAL A 516 1.44 -13.46 6.53
C VAL A 516 2.16 -14.52 5.71
N ALA A 517 1.41 -15.35 5.01
CA ALA A 517 1.97 -16.44 4.21
C ALA A 517 1.43 -16.42 2.78
N THR A 518 2.24 -16.96 1.86
CA THR A 518 1.80 -17.31 0.52
C THR A 518 2.17 -18.75 0.22
N VAL A 519 1.29 -19.47 -0.47
CA VAL A 519 1.49 -20.85 -0.89
C VAL A 519 1.29 -20.93 -2.39
N THR A 520 2.32 -21.37 -3.10
CA THR A 520 2.25 -21.65 -4.55
C THR A 520 2.08 -23.16 -4.73
N LEU A 521 1.00 -23.52 -5.43
CA LEU A 521 0.65 -24.91 -5.75
C LEU A 521 0.85 -25.16 -7.24
N THR A 522 1.54 -26.25 -7.57
CA THR A 522 1.78 -26.65 -8.95
C THR A 522 1.16 -28.03 -9.23
N PRO A 523 0.62 -28.25 -10.45
CA PRO A 523 0.04 -29.53 -10.87
C PRO A 523 0.97 -30.72 -10.75
#